data_48cdc8078e42f3c44d05070aa885cab3
#
_entry.id   48cdc8078e42f3c44d05070aa885cab3
#
_cell.length_a   1.000
_cell.length_b   1.000
_cell.length_c   1.000
_cell.angle_alpha   90.00
_cell.angle_beta   90.00
_cell.angle_gamma   90.00
#
_symmetry.space_group_name_H-M   'P 1'
#
loop_
_entity.id
_entity.type
_entity.pdbx_description
1 polymer ?
#
loop_
_entity_poly.entity_id
_entity_poly.type
_entity_poly.pdbx_seq_one_letter_code
_entity_poly.pdbx_strand_id
1 'polypeptide(L)'
;AQKPVFVPNKVSASKSISEYQSMELVGFVHFNMNTFTDKEWGYGDEPETVFNPSKLDVEQWVKAAKAGGLKELILTAKHHDGFCLWPTKYGEHSVKNSPYKNGKGDIVKEFTDACRKYGIRPGLYLSPWDRNHAKYGSPEYITYYKNQLTELLSNYGEISEIWFDGANGGDGYYGGAREKRTIDSKTYYPWLEIQSIVRKLQPNAKIFSDAGPDIHWIGNENGIAGETFWSTITLDNIVVGGSGQEAYLNKGDPNGKDWVVGQCDVSIRPGWFFHATENERVKTPAQLVELYYKSVGRNAVFLLNIPPNREGLFEQTDVASLKEFKRILDKTFAVNLAANAKLTVSNTRGNSAAYAAKHISDKDSKTFWAVDDDQPSASFEVELPAVKKFDRILLQEPILFGQRVSKFEVQAFLNRQWKTIATGTTIGNKRLLRFDAVASNKIRVQIDEFNNTPAIAGFGVYLSSPEEHKK
;
A
#
# COMPACT_ATOMS: atom_id res chain seq x y z
N ALA A 1 33.87 -2.62 -28.60
CA ALA A 1 32.72 -1.72 -28.48
C ALA A 1 32.22 -1.71 -27.05
N GLN A 2 32.10 -0.53 -26.47
CA GLN A 2 31.53 -0.36 -25.15
C GLN A 2 30.08 -0.85 -25.16
N LYS A 3 29.71 -1.75 -24.23
CA LYS A 3 28.30 -2.23 -24.14
C LYS A 3 27.42 -1.00 -23.91
N PRO A 4 26.30 -0.86 -24.63
CA PRO A 4 25.37 0.25 -24.45
C PRO A 4 24.77 0.16 -23.04
N VAL A 5 25.14 1.08 -22.18
CA VAL A 5 24.66 1.10 -20.78
C VAL A 5 23.29 1.79 -20.74
N PHE A 6 22.32 1.14 -20.12
CA PHE A 6 21.04 1.78 -19.78
C PHE A 6 21.18 2.50 -18.46
N VAL A 7 20.98 3.81 -18.48
CA VAL A 7 21.24 4.67 -17.30
C VAL A 7 19.95 4.83 -16.48
N PRO A 8 19.98 4.59 -15.15
CA PRO A 8 18.85 4.90 -14.28
C PRO A 8 18.46 6.38 -14.35
N ASN A 9 17.17 6.67 -14.17
CA ASN A 9 16.73 8.05 -13.94
C ASN A 9 17.40 8.59 -12.66
N LYS A 10 17.54 9.91 -12.58
CA LYS A 10 18.05 10.58 -11.38
C LYS A 10 17.25 10.19 -10.11
N VAL A 11 15.94 9.98 -10.28
CA VAL A 11 15.02 9.50 -9.23
C VAL A 11 14.47 8.14 -9.63
N SER A 12 14.78 7.13 -8.84
CA SER A 12 14.36 5.74 -9.06
C SER A 12 14.19 5.02 -7.73
N ALA A 13 13.51 3.87 -7.77
CA ALA A 13 13.35 3.04 -6.58
C ALA A 13 14.69 2.48 -6.11
N SER A 14 14.93 2.47 -4.79
CA SER A 14 15.96 1.64 -4.19
C SER A 14 15.52 0.16 -4.22
N LYS A 15 16.49 -0.75 -4.03
CA LYS A 15 16.19 -2.19 -3.92
C LYS A 15 15.16 -2.46 -2.81
N SER A 16 15.36 -1.87 -1.64
CA SER A 16 14.48 -2.03 -0.47
C SER A 16 13.05 -1.51 -0.75
N ILE A 17 12.92 -0.39 -1.44
CA ILE A 17 11.63 0.18 -1.85
C ILE A 17 10.96 -0.69 -2.93
N SER A 18 11.72 -1.19 -3.89
CA SER A 18 11.20 -2.11 -4.91
C SER A 18 10.67 -3.41 -4.29
N GLU A 19 11.37 -3.97 -3.31
CA GLU A 19 10.92 -5.15 -2.56
C GLU A 19 9.61 -4.87 -1.81
N TYR A 20 9.50 -3.72 -1.15
CA TYR A 20 8.26 -3.29 -0.50
C TYR A 20 7.11 -3.17 -1.49
N GLN A 21 7.30 -2.45 -2.58
CA GLN A 21 6.27 -2.23 -3.60
C GLN A 21 5.81 -3.54 -4.25
N SER A 22 6.70 -4.53 -4.34
CA SER A 22 6.39 -5.86 -4.87
C SER A 22 5.50 -6.71 -3.94
N MET A 23 5.33 -6.33 -2.68
CA MET A 23 4.37 -7.00 -1.78
C MET A 23 2.93 -6.79 -2.22
N GLU A 24 2.60 -5.66 -2.81
CA GLU A 24 1.29 -5.27 -3.34
C GLU A 24 0.17 -5.14 -2.30
N LEU A 25 0.00 -6.16 -1.46
CA LEU A 25 -1.11 -6.29 -0.51
C LEU A 25 -0.61 -6.20 0.93
N VAL A 26 -1.05 -5.17 1.61
CA VAL A 26 -0.76 -4.89 3.02
C VAL A 26 -2.07 -4.76 3.78
N GLY A 27 -2.10 -5.19 5.03
CA GLY A 27 -3.28 -5.12 5.88
C GLY A 27 -3.15 -4.12 7.02
N PHE A 28 -4.27 -3.53 7.39
CA PHE A 28 -4.43 -2.71 8.58
C PHE A 28 -5.32 -3.41 9.59
N VAL A 29 -5.02 -3.28 10.87
CA VAL A 29 -5.84 -3.78 11.96
C VAL A 29 -6.15 -2.62 12.92
N HIS A 30 -7.32 -2.03 12.76
CA HIS A 30 -7.86 -1.06 13.72
C HIS A 30 -8.55 -1.82 14.85
N PHE A 31 -7.84 -1.96 15.95
CA PHE A 31 -8.31 -2.58 17.17
C PHE A 31 -7.75 -1.79 18.35
N ASN A 32 -8.62 -1.13 19.09
CA ASN A 32 -8.22 -0.30 20.23
C ASN A 32 -9.45 0.03 21.10
N MET A 33 -9.38 1.04 21.94
CA MET A 33 -10.48 1.51 22.82
C MET A 33 -11.77 1.74 22.02
N ASN A 34 -11.70 2.30 20.81
CA ASN A 34 -12.86 2.60 19.95
C ASN A 34 -13.68 1.36 19.59
N THR A 35 -13.07 0.17 19.54
CA THR A 35 -13.76 -1.10 19.34
C THR A 35 -14.82 -1.35 20.43
N PHE A 36 -14.53 -0.90 21.66
CA PHE A 36 -15.38 -1.13 22.84
C PHE A 36 -16.36 0.01 23.13
N THR A 37 -16.16 1.17 22.51
CA THR A 37 -16.99 2.36 22.71
C THR A 37 -17.89 2.68 21.52
N ASP A 38 -17.80 1.90 20.46
CA ASP A 38 -18.56 2.07 19.21
C ASP A 38 -18.31 3.45 18.56
N LYS A 39 -17.06 3.90 18.57
CA LYS A 39 -16.63 5.18 18.02
C LYS A 39 -15.54 5.00 16.98
N GLU A 40 -15.43 5.98 16.07
CA GLU A 40 -14.27 6.10 15.17
C GLU A 40 -13.15 6.91 15.83
N TRP A 41 -13.48 7.94 16.56
CA TRP A 41 -12.55 8.76 17.33
C TRP A 41 -13.01 8.88 18.78
N GLY A 42 -12.32 8.19 19.70
CA GLY A 42 -12.53 8.33 21.12
C GLY A 42 -12.15 9.72 21.62
N TYR A 43 -12.81 10.19 22.67
CA TYR A 43 -12.56 11.51 23.26
C TYR A 43 -11.27 11.58 24.08
N GLY A 44 -10.78 10.42 24.53
CA GLY A 44 -9.59 10.30 25.38
C GLY A 44 -9.87 10.18 26.87
N ASP A 45 -11.13 10.19 27.28
CA ASP A 45 -11.57 10.03 28.69
C ASP A 45 -12.17 8.65 28.97
N GLU A 46 -12.11 7.74 28.00
CA GLU A 46 -12.64 6.40 28.16
C GLU A 46 -11.84 5.66 29.25
N PRO A 47 -12.52 5.09 30.27
CA PRO A 47 -11.82 4.36 31.32
C PRO A 47 -11.19 3.09 30.77
N GLU A 48 -9.99 2.75 31.22
CA GLU A 48 -9.24 1.58 30.80
C GLU A 48 -10.01 0.26 31.05
N THR A 49 -10.90 0.26 32.00
CA THR A 49 -11.76 -0.90 32.37
C THR A 49 -12.72 -1.31 31.25
N VAL A 50 -13.00 -0.43 30.31
CA VAL A 50 -13.87 -0.71 29.15
C VAL A 50 -13.17 -1.62 28.12
N PHE A 51 -11.84 -1.56 28.06
CA PHE A 51 -11.06 -2.40 27.15
C PHE A 51 -10.93 -3.82 27.69
N ASN A 52 -11.78 -4.73 27.19
CA ASN A 52 -11.81 -6.12 27.68
C ASN A 52 -12.24 -7.12 26.59
N PRO A 53 -11.37 -7.47 25.65
CA PRO A 53 -11.67 -8.50 24.68
C PRO A 53 -11.80 -9.86 25.35
N SER A 54 -12.93 -10.55 25.13
CA SER A 54 -13.25 -11.82 25.80
C SER A 54 -12.59 -13.04 25.17
N LYS A 55 -12.22 -12.96 23.89
CA LYS A 55 -11.70 -14.09 23.12
C LYS A 55 -10.58 -13.66 22.17
N LEU A 56 -9.75 -12.70 22.57
CA LEU A 56 -8.67 -12.21 21.72
C LEU A 56 -7.83 -13.36 21.17
N ASP A 57 -7.79 -13.46 19.85
CA ASP A 57 -6.98 -14.41 19.11
C ASP A 57 -6.27 -13.71 17.95
N VAL A 58 -5.11 -13.16 18.22
CA VAL A 58 -4.30 -12.44 17.23
C VAL A 58 -3.78 -13.40 16.15
N GLU A 59 -3.59 -14.67 16.45
CA GLU A 59 -3.22 -15.66 15.43
C GLU A 59 -4.32 -15.84 14.38
N GLN A 60 -5.60 -15.71 14.78
CA GLN A 60 -6.72 -15.74 13.84
C GLN A 60 -6.63 -14.58 12.83
N TRP A 61 -6.25 -13.37 13.28
CA TRP A 61 -6.04 -12.24 12.39
C TRP A 61 -4.95 -12.52 11.36
N VAL A 62 -3.81 -13.00 11.85
CA VAL A 62 -2.63 -13.25 11.00
C VAL A 62 -2.88 -14.38 10.00
N LYS A 63 -3.53 -15.46 10.43
CA LYS A 63 -3.90 -16.58 9.55
C LYS A 63 -4.88 -16.13 8.46
N ALA A 64 -5.89 -15.33 8.81
CA ALA A 64 -6.85 -14.79 7.87
C ALA A 64 -6.18 -13.84 6.85
N ALA A 65 -5.30 -12.96 7.32
CA ALA A 65 -4.52 -12.08 6.47
C ALA A 65 -3.67 -12.85 5.47
N LYS A 66 -2.95 -13.86 5.94
CA LYS A 66 -2.13 -14.74 5.08
C LYS A 66 -2.98 -15.45 4.03
N ALA A 67 -4.13 -16.00 4.42
CA ALA A 67 -5.06 -16.64 3.50
C ALA A 67 -5.61 -15.67 2.45
N GLY A 68 -5.76 -14.40 2.79
CA GLY A 68 -6.15 -13.32 1.89
C GLY A 68 -5.02 -12.77 1.02
N GLY A 69 -3.80 -13.28 1.16
CA GLY A 69 -2.65 -12.84 0.38
C GLY A 69 -1.95 -11.59 0.90
N LEU A 70 -2.32 -11.08 2.08
CA LEU A 70 -1.63 -9.96 2.71
C LEU A 70 -0.22 -10.39 3.14
N LYS A 71 0.76 -9.54 2.91
CA LYS A 71 2.18 -9.81 3.20
C LYS A 71 2.68 -9.15 4.47
N GLU A 72 1.97 -8.13 4.90
CA GLU A 72 2.25 -7.32 6.07
C GLU A 72 0.93 -6.96 6.76
N LEU A 73 0.96 -6.83 8.09
CA LEU A 73 -0.13 -6.25 8.87
C LEU A 73 0.41 -5.09 9.71
N ILE A 74 -0.39 -4.04 9.83
CA ILE A 74 -0.09 -2.86 10.64
C ILE A 74 -1.15 -2.75 11.74
N LEU A 75 -0.72 -2.79 13.01
CA LEU A 75 -1.61 -2.67 14.17
C LEU A 75 -1.64 -1.24 14.69
N THR A 76 -2.83 -0.72 14.98
CA THR A 76 -3.00 0.55 15.71
C THR A 76 -2.56 0.40 17.18
N ALA A 77 -1.27 0.52 17.44
CA ALA A 77 -0.73 0.38 18.81
C ALA A 77 -1.28 1.47 19.75
N LYS A 78 -1.44 2.69 19.24
CA LYS A 78 -2.15 3.80 19.91
C LYS A 78 -2.90 4.63 18.86
N HIS A 79 -4.20 4.79 19.00
CA HIS A 79 -5.04 5.66 18.18
C HIS A 79 -5.21 7.05 18.83
N HIS A 80 -6.05 7.92 18.27
CA HIS A 80 -6.21 9.31 18.73
C HIS A 80 -6.75 9.47 20.16
N ASP A 81 -7.43 8.44 20.69
CA ASP A 81 -7.88 8.43 22.09
C ASP A 81 -6.74 8.27 23.12
N GLY A 82 -5.53 7.91 22.65
CA GLY A 82 -4.35 7.79 23.49
C GLY A 82 -4.18 6.45 24.21
N PHE A 83 -5.14 5.51 24.08
CA PHE A 83 -5.03 4.20 24.72
C PHE A 83 -3.96 3.32 24.04
N CYS A 84 -3.03 2.80 24.84
CA CYS A 84 -1.91 2.01 24.38
C CYS A 84 -2.17 0.50 24.50
N LEU A 85 -2.01 -0.25 23.41
CA LEU A 85 -2.15 -1.71 23.40
C LEU A 85 -0.97 -2.46 24.00
N TRP A 86 0.02 -1.77 24.52
CA TRP A 86 1.17 -2.32 25.24
C TRP A 86 1.32 -1.64 26.60
N PRO A 87 1.96 -2.29 27.58
CA PRO A 87 2.13 -1.72 28.93
C PRO A 87 3.23 -0.66 28.94
N THR A 88 2.99 0.48 28.29
CA THR A 88 3.95 1.57 28.23
C THR A 88 4.42 2.02 29.61
N LYS A 89 5.70 2.34 29.74
CA LYS A 89 6.29 2.89 30.97
C LYS A 89 5.99 4.38 31.15
N TYR A 90 5.54 5.05 30.09
CA TYR A 90 5.45 6.50 30.03
C TYR A 90 4.06 7.07 30.29
N GLY A 91 3.05 6.22 30.45
CA GLY A 91 1.66 6.64 30.72
C GLY A 91 0.84 5.54 31.35
N GLU A 92 -0.34 5.92 31.88
CA GLU A 92 -1.24 5.01 32.58
C GLU A 92 -2.42 4.54 31.72
N HIS A 93 -2.70 5.25 30.62
CA HIS A 93 -3.82 4.94 29.72
C HIS A 93 -3.43 3.81 28.75
N SER A 94 -3.43 2.58 29.28
CA SER A 94 -2.97 1.41 28.54
C SER A 94 -3.58 0.10 29.05
N VAL A 95 -3.30 -0.98 28.35
CA VAL A 95 -3.71 -2.35 28.71
C VAL A 95 -3.28 -2.77 30.12
N LYS A 96 -2.24 -2.18 30.69
CA LYS A 96 -1.80 -2.49 32.06
C LYS A 96 -2.84 -2.13 33.14
N ASN A 97 -3.71 -1.19 32.84
CA ASN A 97 -4.82 -0.79 33.73
C ASN A 97 -6.18 -1.31 33.27
N SER A 98 -6.21 -2.16 32.26
CA SER A 98 -7.41 -2.83 31.77
C SER A 98 -7.63 -4.18 32.46
N PRO A 99 -8.84 -4.74 32.43
CA PRO A 99 -9.12 -6.08 32.94
C PRO A 99 -8.50 -7.18 32.03
N TYR A 100 -8.09 -6.86 30.83
CA TYR A 100 -7.50 -7.82 29.91
C TYR A 100 -6.26 -8.49 30.54
N LYS A 101 -6.31 -9.82 30.70
CA LYS A 101 -5.28 -10.62 31.39
C LYS A 101 -4.89 -10.06 32.76
N ASN A 102 -5.85 -9.47 33.47
CA ASN A 102 -5.62 -8.83 34.77
C ASN A 102 -4.51 -7.76 34.75
N GLY A 103 -4.46 -6.96 33.68
CA GLY A 103 -3.45 -5.92 33.48
C GLY A 103 -2.07 -6.42 33.04
N LYS A 104 -1.91 -7.72 32.75
CA LYS A 104 -0.63 -8.33 32.34
C LYS A 104 -0.55 -8.55 30.84
N GLY A 105 -1.55 -8.10 30.07
CA GLY A 105 -1.58 -8.25 28.61
C GLY A 105 -0.62 -7.30 27.91
N ASP A 106 -0.12 -7.74 26.76
CA ASP A 106 0.65 -6.93 25.82
C ASP A 106 0.25 -7.35 24.39
N ILE A 107 -0.70 -6.61 23.83
CA ILE A 107 -1.27 -6.96 22.52
C ILE A 107 -0.28 -6.71 21.40
N VAL A 108 0.59 -5.71 21.54
CA VAL A 108 1.67 -5.48 20.55
C VAL A 108 2.61 -6.67 20.51
N LYS A 109 2.97 -7.25 21.65
CA LYS A 109 3.79 -8.46 21.69
C LYS A 109 3.08 -9.66 21.07
N GLU A 110 1.83 -9.91 21.43
CA GLU A 110 1.02 -10.98 20.86
C GLU A 110 0.93 -10.86 19.34
N PHE A 111 0.74 -9.64 18.83
CA PHE A 111 0.66 -9.33 17.41
C PHE A 111 1.99 -9.58 16.68
N THR A 112 3.08 -9.02 17.16
CA THR A 112 4.38 -9.16 16.51
C THR A 112 4.88 -10.61 16.54
N ASP A 113 4.65 -11.34 17.63
CA ASP A 113 4.98 -12.75 17.75
C ASP A 113 4.17 -13.63 16.76
N ALA A 114 2.85 -13.36 16.65
CA ALA A 114 1.98 -14.06 15.71
C ALA A 114 2.37 -13.79 14.25
N CYS A 115 2.68 -12.55 13.89
CA CYS A 115 3.14 -12.20 12.56
C CYS A 115 4.39 -13.00 12.18
N ARG A 116 5.39 -13.05 13.04
CA ARG A 116 6.63 -13.79 12.78
C ARG A 116 6.38 -15.30 12.68
N LYS A 117 5.53 -15.85 13.55
CA LYS A 117 5.18 -17.27 13.54
C LYS A 117 4.61 -17.72 12.19
N TYR A 118 3.81 -16.88 11.56
CA TYR A 118 3.13 -17.20 10.29
C TYR A 118 3.77 -16.57 9.05
N GLY A 119 4.90 -15.89 9.20
CA GLY A 119 5.62 -15.28 8.09
C GLY A 119 4.95 -14.05 7.49
N ILE A 120 4.20 -13.30 8.30
CA ILE A 120 3.67 -11.97 7.97
C ILE A 120 4.57 -10.91 8.58
N ARG A 121 4.85 -9.83 7.87
CA ARG A 121 5.65 -8.72 8.36
C ARG A 121 4.83 -7.87 9.35
N PRO A 122 5.35 -7.55 10.54
CA PRO A 122 4.64 -6.72 11.50
C PRO A 122 4.96 -5.25 11.30
N GLY A 123 3.92 -4.42 11.11
CA GLY A 123 4.00 -2.97 11.17
C GLY A 123 3.23 -2.42 12.37
N LEU A 124 3.54 -1.21 12.77
CA LEU A 124 2.89 -0.52 13.89
C LEU A 124 2.44 0.88 13.49
N TYR A 125 1.29 1.28 13.99
CA TYR A 125 0.73 2.61 13.87
C TYR A 125 0.79 3.28 15.25
N LEU A 126 1.35 4.47 15.32
CA LEU A 126 1.42 5.28 16.53
C LEU A 126 0.87 6.67 16.25
N SER A 127 -0.36 6.96 16.69
CA SER A 127 -1.00 8.26 16.47
C SER A 127 -0.16 9.39 17.06
N PRO A 128 0.20 10.41 16.29
CA PRO A 128 0.82 11.61 16.83
C PRO A 128 -0.15 12.45 17.68
N TRP A 129 -1.41 12.48 17.28
CA TRP A 129 -2.45 13.12 18.07
C TRP A 129 -2.86 12.23 19.23
N ASP A 130 -2.97 12.81 20.43
CA ASP A 130 -3.33 12.11 21.65
C ASP A 130 -4.31 12.95 22.49
N ARG A 131 -5.55 12.52 22.47
CA ARG A 131 -6.66 13.24 23.12
C ARG A 131 -6.73 12.97 24.65
N ASN A 132 -5.98 11.98 25.14
CA ASN A 132 -5.88 11.68 26.57
C ASN A 132 -4.80 12.52 27.26
N HIS A 133 -3.64 12.72 26.62
CA HIS A 133 -2.45 13.25 27.27
C HIS A 133 -2.58 14.73 27.64
N ALA A 134 -2.37 15.05 28.95
CA ALA A 134 -2.52 16.40 29.50
C ALA A 134 -1.60 17.45 28.84
N LYS A 135 -0.48 17.03 28.27
CA LYS A 135 0.53 17.91 27.68
C LYS A 135 0.50 17.96 26.14
N TYR A 136 -0.52 17.35 25.49
CA TYR A 136 -0.63 17.46 24.04
C TYR A 136 -0.63 18.94 23.59
N GLY A 137 0.17 19.25 22.58
CA GLY A 137 0.37 20.61 22.12
C GLY A 137 1.58 21.32 22.73
N SER A 138 2.28 20.69 23.65
CA SER A 138 3.49 21.22 24.31
C SER A 138 4.75 20.40 23.97
N PRO A 139 5.96 20.92 24.24
CA PRO A 139 7.19 20.19 24.04
C PRO A 139 7.30 18.89 24.87
N GLU A 140 6.71 18.87 26.04
CA GLU A 140 6.71 17.69 26.92
C GLU A 140 6.01 16.51 26.27
N TYR A 141 4.92 16.75 25.53
CA TYR A 141 4.25 15.70 24.79
C TYR A 141 5.15 15.10 23.70
N ILE A 142 5.93 15.92 23.00
CA ILE A 142 6.88 15.45 21.99
C ILE A 142 7.90 14.50 22.60
N THR A 143 8.40 14.79 23.81
CA THR A 143 9.29 13.89 24.55
C THR A 143 8.58 12.58 24.89
N TYR A 144 7.35 12.62 25.39
CA TYR A 144 6.52 11.45 25.64
C TYR A 144 6.34 10.60 24.37
N TYR A 145 5.98 11.24 23.25
CA TYR A 145 5.77 10.57 21.96
C TYR A 145 7.03 9.86 21.45
N LYS A 146 8.19 10.54 21.50
CA LYS A 146 9.48 9.95 21.13
C LYS A 146 9.86 8.78 22.04
N ASN A 147 9.57 8.86 23.33
CA ASN A 147 9.81 7.77 24.27
C ASN A 147 8.94 6.55 23.95
N GLN A 148 7.66 6.74 23.65
CA GLN A 148 6.77 5.65 23.22
C GLN A 148 7.23 5.01 21.90
N LEU A 149 7.62 5.83 20.94
CA LEU A 149 8.17 5.34 19.65
C LEU A 149 9.43 4.50 19.88
N THR A 150 10.35 4.98 20.71
CA THR A 150 11.56 4.26 21.07
C THR A 150 11.25 2.92 21.73
N GLU A 151 10.30 2.90 22.65
CA GLU A 151 9.84 1.68 23.33
C GLU A 151 9.30 0.65 22.35
N LEU A 152 8.42 1.06 21.43
CA LEU A 152 7.86 0.18 20.40
C LEU A 152 8.91 -0.35 19.42
N LEU A 153 9.86 0.46 19.04
CA LEU A 153 10.90 0.09 18.08
C LEU A 153 12.08 -0.67 18.71
N SER A 154 12.14 -0.76 20.06
CA SER A 154 13.22 -1.44 20.78
C SER A 154 12.80 -2.78 21.39
N ASN A 155 11.52 -2.98 21.73
CA ASN A 155 11.10 -4.08 22.58
C ASN A 155 10.36 -5.22 21.86
N TYR A 156 10.04 -5.07 20.57
CA TYR A 156 9.16 -6.00 19.85
C TYR A 156 9.82 -6.66 18.63
N GLY A 157 11.15 -6.61 18.56
CA GLY A 157 11.92 -7.17 17.45
C GLY A 157 11.82 -6.32 16.18
N GLU A 158 12.04 -6.93 15.02
CA GLU A 158 12.01 -6.23 13.74
C GLU A 158 10.60 -5.76 13.39
N ILE A 159 10.48 -4.48 13.08
CA ILE A 159 9.26 -3.82 12.62
C ILE A 159 9.45 -3.42 11.15
N SER A 160 8.53 -3.81 10.29
CA SER A 160 8.65 -3.61 8.84
C SER A 160 8.15 -2.27 8.35
N GLU A 161 7.15 -1.70 9.03
CA GLU A 161 6.57 -0.39 8.70
C GLU A 161 6.15 0.32 9.97
N ILE A 162 6.44 1.61 10.06
CA ILE A 162 5.87 2.50 11.08
C ILE A 162 4.96 3.53 10.39
N TRP A 163 3.73 3.66 10.87
CA TRP A 163 2.68 4.43 10.25
C TRP A 163 2.29 5.64 11.11
N PHE A 164 2.50 6.83 10.59
CA PHE A 164 2.18 8.09 11.25
C PHE A 164 0.96 8.74 10.60
N ASP A 165 -0.15 8.79 11.34
CA ASP A 165 -1.39 9.42 10.91
C ASP A 165 -1.24 10.95 10.81
N GLY A 166 -1.92 11.55 9.84
CA GLY A 166 -1.93 12.99 9.63
C GLY A 166 -2.93 13.77 10.50
N ALA A 167 -3.87 13.09 11.16
CA ALA A 167 -4.83 13.77 12.04
C ALA A 167 -4.14 14.44 13.22
N ASN A 168 -4.50 15.69 13.48
CA ASN A 168 -3.85 16.50 14.50
C ASN A 168 -4.78 17.57 15.05
N GLY A 169 -4.83 17.68 16.37
CA GLY A 169 -5.58 18.71 17.07
C GLY A 169 -7.11 18.56 16.96
N GLY A 170 -7.79 19.18 17.86
CA GLY A 170 -9.23 19.15 18.01
C GLY A 170 -9.66 19.07 19.48
N ASP A 171 -10.94 18.78 19.69
CA ASP A 171 -11.48 18.56 21.02
C ASP A 171 -10.90 17.30 21.65
N GLY A 172 -10.70 17.30 22.94
CA GLY A 172 -10.21 16.14 23.67
C GLY A 172 -10.25 16.31 25.18
N TYR A 173 -10.06 15.20 25.87
CA TYR A 173 -9.99 15.14 27.33
C TYR A 173 -8.78 15.89 27.89
N TYR A 174 -7.59 15.66 27.29
CA TYR A 174 -6.32 16.31 27.64
C TYR A 174 -6.06 16.39 29.14
N GLY A 175 -6.18 15.24 29.82
CA GLY A 175 -5.91 15.17 31.27
C GLY A 175 -6.94 15.87 32.14
N GLY A 176 -8.17 16.08 31.67
CA GLY A 176 -9.26 16.75 32.36
C GLY A 176 -9.49 18.19 31.91
N ALA A 177 -8.65 18.75 31.06
CA ALA A 177 -8.85 20.11 30.54
C ALA A 177 -10.13 20.26 29.71
N ARG A 178 -10.51 19.19 28.96
CA ARG A 178 -11.75 19.12 28.16
C ARG A 178 -11.90 20.34 27.25
N GLU A 179 -10.91 20.56 26.42
CA GLU A 179 -10.79 21.74 25.57
C GLU A 179 -10.43 21.37 24.13
N LYS A 180 -10.46 22.36 23.24
CA LYS A 180 -9.90 22.23 21.90
C LYS A 180 -8.43 22.66 21.91
N ARG A 181 -7.56 21.82 21.35
CA ARG A 181 -6.14 22.15 21.11
C ARG A 181 -5.83 22.08 19.64
N THR A 182 -5.21 23.14 19.14
CA THR A 182 -4.70 23.23 17.78
C THR A 182 -3.18 23.27 17.80
N ILE A 183 -2.54 22.69 16.81
CA ILE A 183 -1.09 22.74 16.64
C ILE A 183 -0.76 23.28 15.26
N ASP A 184 0.44 23.80 15.10
CA ASP A 184 0.97 24.12 13.78
C ASP A 184 1.54 22.82 13.17
N SER A 185 0.86 22.27 12.17
CA SER A 185 1.26 21.02 11.50
C SER A 185 2.64 21.08 10.86
N LYS A 186 3.13 22.29 10.54
CA LYS A 186 4.46 22.45 9.92
C LYS A 186 5.60 22.37 10.92
N THR A 187 5.37 22.71 12.18
CA THR A 187 6.46 22.96 13.14
C THR A 187 6.34 22.18 14.44
N TYR A 188 5.14 21.76 14.84
CA TYR A 188 4.95 21.13 16.14
C TYR A 188 5.64 19.76 16.25
N TYR A 189 5.43 18.88 15.27
CA TYR A 189 6.08 17.58 15.27
C TYR A 189 7.46 17.69 14.60
N PRO A 190 8.55 17.32 15.29
CA PRO A 190 9.89 17.31 14.69
C PRO A 190 10.09 16.05 13.82
N TRP A 191 9.48 16.03 12.66
CA TRP A 191 9.42 14.82 11.81
C TRP A 191 10.79 14.28 11.42
N LEU A 192 11.77 15.14 11.14
CA LEU A 192 13.12 14.69 10.80
C LEU A 192 13.77 13.96 11.98
N GLU A 193 13.56 14.44 13.19
CA GLU A 193 14.07 13.79 14.41
C GLU A 193 13.34 12.47 14.67
N ILE A 194 12.01 12.43 14.50
CA ILE A 194 11.18 11.23 14.63
C ILE A 194 11.63 10.17 13.62
N GLN A 195 11.83 10.54 12.36
CA GLN A 195 12.34 9.66 11.32
C GLN A 195 13.75 9.14 11.66
N SER A 196 14.62 9.98 12.24
CA SER A 196 15.95 9.57 12.66
C SER A 196 15.92 8.50 13.74
N ILE A 197 14.97 8.57 14.68
CA ILE A 197 14.77 7.53 15.69
C ILE A 197 14.40 6.20 15.01
N VAL A 198 13.49 6.23 14.05
CA VAL A 198 13.11 5.04 13.28
C VAL A 198 14.31 4.45 12.55
N ARG A 199 15.06 5.26 11.81
CA ARG A 199 16.24 4.80 11.05
C ARG A 199 17.30 4.17 11.92
N LYS A 200 17.52 4.74 13.12
CA LYS A 200 18.51 4.24 14.08
C LYS A 200 18.09 2.89 14.68
N LEU A 201 16.85 2.75 15.09
CA LEU A 201 16.36 1.58 15.82
C LEU A 201 15.89 0.46 14.87
N GLN A 202 15.34 0.82 13.72
CA GLN A 202 14.77 -0.09 12.72
C GLN A 202 15.22 0.36 11.31
N PRO A 203 16.48 0.11 10.92
CA PRO A 203 17.03 0.63 9.67
C PRO A 203 16.31 0.10 8.41
N ASN A 204 15.67 -1.05 8.50
CA ASN A 204 14.93 -1.66 7.39
C ASN A 204 13.44 -1.29 7.34
N ALA A 205 12.92 -0.65 8.40
CA ALA A 205 11.52 -0.26 8.46
C ALA A 205 11.21 0.82 7.41
N LYS A 206 10.03 0.71 6.80
CA LYS A 206 9.49 1.76 5.94
C LYS A 206 8.71 2.76 6.81
N ILE A 207 8.83 4.02 6.48
CA ILE A 207 8.16 5.11 7.19
C ILE A 207 7.03 5.65 6.31
N PHE A 208 5.80 5.52 6.80
CA PHE A 208 4.61 6.12 6.21
C PHE A 208 4.25 7.42 6.94
N SER A 209 3.99 8.45 6.17
CA SER A 209 3.22 9.63 6.56
C SER A 209 2.64 10.27 5.29
N ASP A 210 1.79 11.30 5.41
CA ASP A 210 1.33 12.07 4.25
C ASP A 210 2.50 12.60 3.41
N ALA A 211 3.61 12.90 4.07
CA ALA A 211 4.84 13.43 3.48
C ALA A 211 5.97 12.38 3.38
N GLY A 212 5.65 11.12 3.31
CA GLY A 212 6.65 10.07 3.24
C GLY A 212 7.45 9.88 4.53
N PRO A 213 8.78 9.63 4.47
CA PRO A 213 9.67 9.70 3.31
C PRO A 213 9.68 8.48 2.38
N ASP A 214 9.23 7.31 2.87
CA ASP A 214 9.26 6.06 2.08
C ASP A 214 7.93 5.80 1.38
N ILE A 215 6.84 6.05 2.09
CA ILE A 215 5.48 5.78 1.66
C ILE A 215 4.62 6.99 1.99
N HIS A 216 3.78 7.40 1.05
CA HIS A 216 2.84 8.50 1.27
C HIS A 216 1.38 8.04 1.13
N TRP A 217 0.50 8.78 1.77
CA TRP A 217 -0.94 8.64 1.61
C TRP A 217 -1.37 8.98 0.19
N ILE A 218 -2.27 8.19 -0.38
CA ILE A 218 -2.71 8.35 -1.79
C ILE A 218 -3.64 9.54 -2.02
N GLY A 219 -4.04 10.26 -0.97
CA GLY A 219 -4.89 11.45 -1.07
C GLY A 219 -6.39 11.17 -0.86
N ASN A 220 -6.79 9.95 -0.60
CA ASN A 220 -8.17 9.56 -0.23
C ASN A 220 -8.14 8.28 0.61
N GLU A 221 -9.25 8.01 1.31
CA GLU A 221 -9.46 6.79 2.10
C GLU A 221 -10.40 5.80 1.40
N ASN A 222 -10.51 5.91 0.08
CA ASN A 222 -11.33 5.02 -0.74
C ASN A 222 -10.52 3.89 -1.40
N GLY A 223 -9.21 3.85 -1.20
CA GLY A 223 -8.32 2.84 -1.76
C GLY A 223 -8.03 3.04 -3.25
N ILE A 224 -8.07 4.27 -3.77
CA ILE A 224 -8.03 4.55 -5.21
C ILE A 224 -6.86 5.47 -5.55
N ALA A 225 -5.91 4.98 -6.34
CA ALA A 225 -4.88 5.77 -6.99
C ALA A 225 -5.40 6.42 -8.28
N GLY A 226 -4.80 7.51 -8.70
CA GLY A 226 -5.07 8.13 -9.99
C GLY A 226 -4.78 7.16 -11.15
N GLU A 227 -5.52 7.29 -12.25
CA GLU A 227 -5.19 6.53 -13.47
C GLU A 227 -3.81 6.88 -14.00
N THR A 228 -3.45 8.14 -13.91
CA THR A 228 -2.06 8.61 -14.03
C THR A 228 -1.49 8.71 -12.63
N PHE A 229 -0.48 7.87 -12.35
CA PHE A 229 0.17 7.89 -11.05
C PHE A 229 1.68 7.68 -11.16
N TRP A 230 2.41 8.71 -10.73
CA TRP A 230 3.87 8.72 -10.66
C TRP A 230 4.33 8.40 -9.24
N SER A 231 5.29 7.49 -9.11
CA SER A 231 5.96 7.24 -7.83
C SER A 231 6.93 8.35 -7.42
N THR A 232 7.21 9.28 -8.33
CA THR A 232 8.01 10.47 -8.04
C THR A 232 7.11 11.61 -7.57
N ILE A 233 7.52 12.28 -6.49
CA ILE A 233 6.92 13.50 -5.95
C ILE A 233 8.02 14.40 -5.39
N THR A 234 7.70 15.66 -5.07
CA THR A 234 8.60 16.55 -4.34
C THR A 234 8.05 16.75 -2.94
N LEU A 235 8.76 16.21 -1.94
CA LEU A 235 8.33 16.22 -0.54
C LEU A 235 8.38 17.60 0.12
N ASP A 236 9.21 18.50 -0.38
CA ASP A 236 9.45 19.83 0.23
C ASP A 236 8.17 20.64 0.50
N ASN A 237 7.13 20.42 -0.30
CA ASN A 237 5.87 21.14 -0.21
C ASN A 237 4.73 20.35 0.44
N ILE A 238 4.99 19.14 0.90
CA ILE A 238 3.99 18.29 1.54
C ILE A 238 4.10 18.41 3.05
N VAL A 239 2.97 18.62 3.70
CA VAL A 239 2.87 18.74 5.16
C VAL A 239 2.04 17.61 5.72
N VAL A 240 2.54 16.91 6.73
CA VAL A 240 1.79 15.87 7.44
C VAL A 240 0.56 16.51 8.10
N GLY A 241 -0.64 16.01 7.78
CA GLY A 241 -1.90 16.59 8.22
C GLY A 241 -2.28 17.91 7.53
N GLY A 242 -1.58 18.26 6.45
CA GLY A 242 -1.91 19.42 5.62
C GLY A 242 -3.15 19.19 4.76
N SER A 243 -3.75 20.25 4.28
CA SER A 243 -4.91 20.25 3.37
C SER A 243 -4.55 20.78 2.00
N GLY A 244 -5.34 20.40 0.98
CA GLY A 244 -5.18 20.91 -0.38
C GLY A 244 -4.06 20.24 -1.19
N GLN A 245 -3.48 19.16 -0.67
CA GLN A 245 -2.40 18.38 -1.30
C GLN A 245 -2.86 17.04 -1.86
N GLU A 246 -4.11 16.67 -1.65
CA GLU A 246 -4.68 15.37 -1.96
C GLU A 246 -4.57 15.01 -3.45
N ALA A 247 -4.87 15.96 -4.34
CA ALA A 247 -4.78 15.74 -5.78
C ALA A 247 -3.33 15.52 -6.26
N TYR A 248 -2.37 16.22 -5.66
CA TYR A 248 -0.95 16.04 -5.94
C TYR A 248 -0.46 14.67 -5.50
N LEU A 249 -0.83 14.24 -4.29
CA LEU A 249 -0.50 12.92 -3.77
C LEU A 249 -1.15 11.80 -4.59
N ASN A 250 -2.37 12.01 -5.11
CA ASN A 250 -3.10 11.02 -5.89
C ASN A 250 -2.54 10.81 -7.31
N LYS A 251 -1.90 11.82 -7.87
CA LYS A 251 -1.36 11.79 -9.23
C LYS A 251 0.16 11.59 -9.27
N GLY A 252 0.87 12.06 -8.27
CA GLY A 252 2.33 12.17 -8.31
C GLY A 252 2.80 13.27 -9.27
N ASP A 253 4.10 13.28 -9.55
CA ASP A 253 4.75 14.32 -10.33
C ASP A 253 5.90 13.72 -11.18
N PRO A 254 5.82 13.75 -12.52
CA PRO A 254 6.90 13.22 -13.38
C PRO A 254 8.24 13.92 -13.17
N ASN A 255 8.22 15.15 -12.62
CA ASN A 255 9.40 15.96 -12.31
C ASN A 255 9.76 15.91 -10.80
N GLY A 256 9.13 15.04 -10.03
CA GLY A 256 9.38 14.90 -8.62
C GLY A 256 10.83 14.54 -8.28
N LYS A 257 11.30 15.03 -7.14
CA LYS A 257 12.69 14.87 -6.67
C LYS A 257 12.90 13.63 -5.83
N ASP A 258 11.83 13.01 -5.36
CA ASP A 258 11.84 11.90 -4.44
C ASP A 258 11.04 10.73 -5.00
N TRP A 259 11.51 9.49 -4.78
CA TRP A 259 10.74 8.28 -5.03
C TRP A 259 10.01 7.90 -3.75
N VAL A 260 8.68 7.99 -3.77
CA VAL A 260 7.84 7.69 -2.61
C VAL A 260 6.68 6.80 -3.04
N VAL A 261 6.52 5.66 -2.39
CA VAL A 261 5.48 4.69 -2.73
C VAL A 261 4.11 5.23 -2.31
N GLY A 262 3.13 5.20 -3.21
CA GLY A 262 1.75 5.51 -2.86
C GLY A 262 1.07 4.30 -2.20
N GLN A 263 0.42 4.53 -1.06
CA GLN A 263 -0.35 3.52 -0.34
C GLN A 263 -1.82 3.90 -0.32
N CYS A 264 -2.66 3.01 -0.86
CA CYS A 264 -4.09 3.20 -1.00
C CYS A 264 -4.80 2.53 0.17
N ASP A 265 -5.14 3.30 1.18
CA ASP A 265 -5.82 2.82 2.39
C ASP A 265 -7.33 2.84 2.23
N VAL A 266 -7.97 1.78 2.70
CA VAL A 266 -9.43 1.63 2.72
C VAL A 266 -9.81 0.54 3.72
N SER A 267 -10.97 0.68 4.36
CA SER A 267 -11.50 -0.37 5.23
C SER A 267 -12.42 -1.33 4.48
N ILE A 268 -12.39 -2.61 4.86
CA ILE A 268 -13.35 -3.62 4.36
C ILE A 268 -14.79 -3.30 4.76
N ARG A 269 -14.97 -2.51 5.83
CA ARG A 269 -16.24 -2.00 6.35
C ARG A 269 -16.35 -0.49 6.13
N PRO A 270 -17.52 0.13 6.29
CA PRO A 270 -17.64 1.59 6.23
C PRO A 270 -16.72 2.32 7.22
N GLY A 271 -16.68 1.88 8.48
CA GLY A 271 -15.79 2.45 9.51
C GLY A 271 -14.41 1.80 9.52
N TRP A 272 -13.46 2.48 10.15
CA TRP A 272 -12.12 1.95 10.43
C TRP A 272 -12.15 0.97 11.61
N PHE A 273 -12.91 1.29 12.65
CA PHE A 273 -13.18 0.39 13.76
C PHE A 273 -14.42 -0.46 13.51
N PHE A 274 -14.55 -1.53 14.27
CA PHE A 274 -15.70 -2.42 14.19
C PHE A 274 -16.97 -1.77 14.77
N HIS A 275 -18.05 -1.83 14.01
CA HIS A 275 -19.42 -1.48 14.43
C HIS A 275 -20.37 -2.61 14.01
N ALA A 276 -21.12 -3.16 14.96
CA ALA A 276 -22.03 -4.27 14.70
C ALA A 276 -23.11 -3.92 13.67
N THR A 277 -23.51 -2.64 13.59
CA THR A 277 -24.48 -2.14 12.59
C THR A 277 -23.97 -2.17 11.16
N GLU A 278 -22.69 -2.44 10.94
CA GLU A 278 -22.06 -2.49 9.62
C GLU A 278 -21.90 -3.91 9.05
N ASN A 279 -22.39 -4.95 9.74
CA ASN A 279 -22.22 -6.34 9.32
C ASN A 279 -22.78 -6.63 7.92
N GLU A 280 -23.84 -5.94 7.53
CA GLU A 280 -24.45 -6.07 6.18
C GLU A 280 -23.76 -5.21 5.11
N ARG A 281 -22.71 -4.46 5.48
CA ARG A 281 -22.01 -3.51 4.59
C ARG A 281 -20.53 -3.84 4.39
N VAL A 282 -20.16 -5.08 4.62
CA VAL A 282 -18.82 -5.59 4.32
C VAL A 282 -18.60 -5.59 2.80
N LYS A 283 -17.46 -5.08 2.36
CA LYS A 283 -17.13 -5.09 0.93
C LYS A 283 -17.11 -6.51 0.38
N THR A 284 -17.80 -6.70 -0.74
CA THR A 284 -17.83 -7.98 -1.43
C THR A 284 -16.47 -8.32 -2.05
N PRO A 285 -16.20 -9.59 -2.35
CA PRO A 285 -14.98 -9.98 -3.07
C PRO A 285 -14.78 -9.21 -4.38
N ALA A 286 -15.85 -8.97 -5.14
CA ALA A 286 -15.79 -8.21 -6.40
C ALA A 286 -15.40 -6.74 -6.16
N GLN A 287 -15.88 -6.11 -5.08
CA GLN A 287 -15.49 -4.77 -4.70
C GLN A 287 -13.99 -4.70 -4.29
N LEU A 288 -13.48 -5.72 -3.59
CA LEU A 288 -12.06 -5.81 -3.25
C LEU A 288 -11.19 -6.01 -4.50
N VAL A 289 -11.63 -6.81 -5.45
CA VAL A 289 -10.96 -6.97 -6.76
C VAL A 289 -10.92 -5.65 -7.51
N GLU A 290 -12.01 -4.89 -7.53
CA GLU A 290 -12.07 -3.55 -8.13
C GLU A 290 -11.02 -2.61 -7.51
N LEU A 291 -10.88 -2.63 -6.19
CA LEU A 291 -9.87 -1.85 -5.47
C LEU A 291 -8.44 -2.30 -5.79
N TYR A 292 -8.22 -3.59 -5.99
CA TYR A 292 -6.92 -4.12 -6.44
C TYR A 292 -6.51 -3.51 -7.80
N TYR A 293 -7.42 -3.49 -8.77
CA TYR A 293 -7.15 -2.86 -10.07
C TYR A 293 -6.90 -1.35 -9.95
N LYS A 294 -7.58 -0.68 -9.02
CA LYS A 294 -7.46 0.78 -8.83
C LYS A 294 -6.32 1.21 -7.90
N SER A 295 -5.62 0.27 -7.29
CA SER A 295 -4.45 0.50 -6.44
C SER A 295 -3.20 -0.15 -7.02
N VAL A 296 -3.05 -1.46 -6.87
CA VAL A 296 -1.91 -2.23 -7.40
C VAL A 296 -1.85 -2.14 -8.93
N GLY A 297 -2.99 -2.22 -9.59
CA GLY A 297 -3.09 -2.06 -11.03
C GLY A 297 -2.77 -0.65 -11.54
N ARG A 298 -2.54 0.31 -10.67
CA ARG A 298 -2.16 1.70 -10.94
C ARG A 298 -0.87 2.12 -10.23
N ASN A 299 0.07 1.18 -10.09
CA ASN A 299 1.41 1.45 -9.56
C ASN A 299 1.44 1.83 -8.07
N ALA A 300 0.46 1.43 -7.27
CA ALA A 300 0.40 1.71 -5.83
C ALA A 300 0.39 0.41 -5.01
N VAL A 301 0.43 0.54 -3.70
CA VAL A 301 0.24 -0.55 -2.75
C VAL A 301 -1.17 -0.48 -2.18
N PHE A 302 -1.82 -1.62 -2.04
CA PHE A 302 -3.17 -1.74 -1.48
C PHE A 302 -3.09 -2.04 0.01
N LEU A 303 -3.58 -1.11 0.83
CA LEU A 303 -3.67 -1.24 2.29
C LEU A 303 -5.14 -1.45 2.68
N LEU A 304 -5.50 -2.69 3.04
CA LEU A 304 -6.86 -3.06 3.42
C LEU A 304 -6.98 -3.21 4.93
N ASN A 305 -7.86 -2.42 5.54
CA ASN A 305 -8.16 -2.52 6.96
C ASN A 305 -9.25 -3.57 7.24
N ILE A 306 -8.99 -4.41 8.23
CA ILE A 306 -9.92 -5.43 8.73
C ILE A 306 -10.04 -5.24 10.24
N PRO A 307 -11.15 -4.66 10.74
CA PRO A 307 -11.29 -4.36 12.16
C PRO A 307 -11.79 -5.58 12.95
N PRO A 308 -11.05 -6.04 13.97
CA PRO A 308 -11.55 -7.05 14.89
C PRO A 308 -12.77 -6.56 15.68
N ASN A 309 -13.67 -7.47 16.01
CA ASN A 309 -14.84 -7.21 16.85
C ASN A 309 -14.48 -7.09 18.34
N ARG A 310 -15.49 -6.87 19.19
CA ARG A 310 -15.28 -6.74 20.65
C ARG A 310 -14.78 -8.01 21.33
N GLU A 311 -14.98 -9.16 20.76
CA GLU A 311 -14.37 -10.41 21.25
C GLU A 311 -12.87 -10.46 20.97
N GLY A 312 -12.37 -9.68 20.02
CA GLY A 312 -10.98 -9.68 19.55
C GLY A 312 -10.73 -10.61 18.37
N LEU A 313 -11.74 -10.82 17.53
CA LEU A 313 -11.70 -11.70 16.36
C LEU A 313 -12.08 -10.92 15.10
N PHE A 314 -11.47 -11.25 13.96
CA PHE A 314 -12.04 -10.89 12.66
C PHE A 314 -13.39 -11.60 12.48
N GLU A 315 -14.40 -10.87 11.99
CA GLU A 315 -15.69 -11.45 11.65
C GLU A 315 -15.56 -12.44 10.50
N GLN A 316 -16.36 -13.52 10.54
CA GLN A 316 -16.32 -14.55 9.51
C GLN A 316 -16.70 -14.03 8.13
N THR A 317 -17.59 -13.06 8.05
CA THR A 317 -17.98 -12.39 6.79
C THR A 317 -16.78 -11.66 6.16
N ASP A 318 -15.99 -10.96 6.97
CA ASP A 318 -14.79 -10.23 6.54
C ASP A 318 -13.72 -11.22 6.05
N VAL A 319 -13.49 -12.27 6.82
CA VAL A 319 -12.54 -13.34 6.47
C VAL A 319 -12.95 -14.05 5.17
N ALA A 320 -14.23 -14.36 5.02
CA ALA A 320 -14.75 -15.01 3.82
C ALA A 320 -14.58 -14.13 2.57
N SER A 321 -14.90 -12.85 2.68
CA SER A 321 -14.71 -11.89 1.58
C SER A 321 -13.24 -11.77 1.17
N LEU A 322 -12.34 -11.68 2.16
CA LEU A 322 -10.91 -11.58 1.94
C LEU A 322 -10.33 -12.84 1.24
N LYS A 323 -10.72 -14.03 1.70
CA LYS A 323 -10.29 -15.31 1.09
C LYS A 323 -10.78 -15.45 -0.35
N GLU A 324 -12.04 -15.09 -0.59
CA GLU A 324 -12.64 -15.18 -1.92
C GLU A 324 -12.01 -14.15 -2.87
N PHE A 325 -11.74 -12.94 -2.41
CA PHE A 325 -10.95 -11.93 -3.14
C PHE A 325 -9.62 -12.52 -3.65
N LYS A 326 -8.86 -13.14 -2.76
CA LYS A 326 -7.58 -13.76 -3.13
C LYS A 326 -7.77 -14.89 -4.15
N ARG A 327 -8.78 -15.73 -3.94
CA ARG A 327 -9.08 -16.84 -4.87
C ARG A 327 -9.42 -16.33 -6.28
N ILE A 328 -10.19 -15.25 -6.37
CA ILE A 328 -10.55 -14.65 -7.68
C ILE A 328 -9.31 -14.11 -8.38
N LEU A 329 -8.44 -13.38 -7.68
CA LEU A 329 -7.19 -12.88 -8.23
C LEU A 329 -6.29 -14.02 -8.72
N ASP A 330 -6.10 -15.04 -7.90
CA ASP A 330 -5.29 -16.21 -8.25
C ASP A 330 -5.81 -16.89 -9.51
N LYS A 331 -7.12 -17.01 -9.64
CA LYS A 331 -7.75 -17.63 -10.81
C LYS A 331 -7.56 -16.78 -12.07
N THR A 332 -7.73 -15.47 -11.98
CA THR A 332 -7.53 -14.56 -13.11
C THR A 332 -6.10 -14.58 -13.61
N PHE A 333 -5.13 -14.54 -12.70
CA PHE A 333 -3.71 -14.40 -13.05
C PHE A 333 -2.93 -15.73 -13.05
N ALA A 334 -3.61 -16.88 -12.95
CA ALA A 334 -2.97 -18.19 -12.93
C ALA A 334 -2.22 -18.51 -14.23
N VAL A 335 -2.79 -18.13 -15.39
CA VAL A 335 -2.24 -18.48 -16.69
C VAL A 335 -1.99 -17.23 -17.51
N ASN A 336 -0.72 -16.90 -17.69
CA ASN A 336 -0.32 -15.87 -18.66
C ASN A 336 -0.35 -16.45 -20.08
N LEU A 337 -1.31 -16.02 -20.89
CA LEU A 337 -1.50 -16.49 -22.26
C LEU A 337 -0.32 -16.12 -23.18
N ALA A 338 0.50 -15.15 -22.78
CA ALA A 338 1.70 -14.70 -23.50
C ALA A 338 2.99 -15.44 -23.08
N ALA A 339 2.93 -16.45 -22.19
CA ALA A 339 4.12 -17.10 -21.62
C ALA A 339 5.05 -17.70 -22.69
N ASN A 340 4.52 -18.19 -23.80
CA ASN A 340 5.27 -18.78 -24.92
C ASN A 340 5.05 -18.03 -26.24
N ALA A 341 4.74 -16.75 -26.17
CA ALA A 341 4.49 -15.94 -27.33
C ALA A 341 5.79 -15.59 -28.07
N LYS A 342 5.69 -15.44 -29.38
CA LYS A 342 6.74 -14.82 -30.18
C LYS A 342 6.72 -13.32 -30.00
N LEU A 343 7.86 -12.74 -29.68
CA LEU A 343 8.02 -11.31 -29.45
C LEU A 343 8.80 -10.65 -30.57
N THR A 344 8.30 -9.55 -31.11
CA THR A 344 8.96 -8.69 -32.09
C THR A 344 8.97 -7.25 -31.54
N VAL A 345 10.10 -6.59 -31.62
CA VAL A 345 10.28 -5.23 -31.07
C VAL A 345 10.70 -4.25 -32.17
N SER A 346 10.34 -2.98 -32.02
CA SER A 346 10.69 -1.91 -32.95
C SER A 346 12.20 -1.64 -33.00
N ASN A 347 12.88 -1.78 -31.87
CA ASN A 347 14.34 -1.57 -31.76
C ASN A 347 14.84 -2.33 -30.52
N THR A 348 16.09 -2.74 -30.53
CA THR A 348 16.79 -3.32 -29.38
C THR A 348 18.02 -2.48 -29.06
N ARG A 349 18.11 -1.93 -27.88
CA ARG A 349 19.22 -1.07 -27.46
C ARG A 349 20.58 -1.68 -27.78
N GLY A 350 21.34 -0.97 -28.67
CA GLY A 350 22.66 -1.38 -29.11
C GLY A 350 22.72 -2.78 -29.71
N ASN A 351 21.64 -3.34 -30.22
CA ASN A 351 21.52 -4.73 -30.67
C ASN A 351 22.03 -5.74 -29.62
N SER A 352 21.95 -5.36 -28.31
CA SER A 352 22.50 -6.15 -27.21
C SER A 352 21.50 -7.18 -26.70
N ALA A 353 21.96 -8.41 -26.51
CA ALA A 353 21.16 -9.47 -25.86
C ALA A 353 20.70 -9.11 -24.44
N ALA A 354 21.38 -8.17 -23.77
CA ALA A 354 21.01 -7.69 -22.44
C ALA A 354 19.66 -6.93 -22.41
N TYR A 355 19.24 -6.38 -23.56
CA TYR A 355 18.01 -5.60 -23.72
C TYR A 355 17.06 -6.20 -24.74
N ALA A 356 17.19 -7.50 -25.01
CA ALA A 356 16.44 -8.19 -26.04
C ALA A 356 14.95 -8.38 -25.68
N ALA A 357 14.13 -8.57 -26.70
CA ALA A 357 12.69 -8.78 -26.59
C ALA A 357 12.28 -9.87 -25.59
N LYS A 358 13.06 -10.95 -25.46
CA LYS A 358 12.78 -12.05 -24.53
C LYS A 358 12.58 -11.60 -23.07
N HIS A 359 13.21 -10.49 -22.67
CA HIS A 359 13.13 -9.97 -21.33
C HIS A 359 11.80 -9.29 -20.99
N ILE A 360 10.92 -9.12 -21.98
CA ILE A 360 9.53 -8.65 -21.75
C ILE A 360 8.70 -9.71 -21.01
N SER A 361 9.01 -10.99 -21.17
CA SER A 361 8.19 -12.10 -20.65
C SER A 361 8.95 -13.20 -19.91
N ASP A 362 10.24 -12.99 -19.58
CA ASP A 362 11.07 -14.01 -18.90
C ASP A 362 10.78 -14.16 -17.40
N LYS A 363 9.89 -13.34 -16.84
CA LYS A 363 9.51 -13.31 -15.41
C LYS A 363 10.66 -12.91 -14.45
N ASP A 364 11.77 -12.42 -14.98
CA ASP A 364 12.87 -11.89 -14.16
C ASP A 364 12.76 -10.38 -14.07
N SER A 365 12.37 -9.87 -12.90
CA SER A 365 12.24 -8.42 -12.66
C SER A 365 13.54 -7.63 -12.77
N LYS A 366 14.68 -8.30 -12.90
CA LYS A 366 16.00 -7.68 -13.06
C LYS A 366 16.41 -7.47 -14.50
N THR A 367 15.71 -8.12 -15.43
CA THR A 367 15.92 -8.01 -16.86
C THR A 367 14.81 -7.21 -17.51
N PHE A 368 15.10 -6.56 -18.63
CA PHE A 368 14.13 -5.75 -19.35
C PHE A 368 14.53 -5.55 -20.80
N TRP A 369 13.55 -5.30 -21.63
CA TRP A 369 13.74 -4.78 -22.99
C TRP A 369 13.86 -3.27 -22.96
N ALA A 370 14.74 -2.69 -23.78
CA ALA A 370 14.87 -1.25 -23.95
C ALA A 370 15.25 -0.91 -25.41
N VAL A 371 14.90 0.31 -25.84
CA VAL A 371 15.27 0.87 -27.13
C VAL A 371 16.48 1.80 -27.01
N ASP A 372 17.06 2.21 -28.14
CA ASP A 372 18.10 3.25 -28.20
C ASP A 372 17.54 4.62 -27.82
N ASP A 373 18.41 5.51 -27.33
CA ASP A 373 17.99 6.83 -26.81
C ASP A 373 17.47 7.79 -27.89
N ASP A 374 17.77 7.54 -29.14
CA ASP A 374 17.34 8.35 -30.30
C ASP A 374 15.98 7.93 -30.88
N GLN A 375 15.36 6.88 -30.33
CA GLN A 375 14.07 6.41 -30.83
C GLN A 375 12.93 7.35 -30.41
N PRO A 376 12.11 7.84 -31.36
CA PRO A 376 11.01 8.76 -31.05
C PRO A 376 9.79 8.07 -30.43
N SER A 377 9.73 6.75 -30.53
CA SER A 377 8.68 5.88 -29.98
C SER A 377 9.24 4.48 -29.78
N ALA A 378 8.50 3.64 -29.06
CA ALA A 378 8.86 2.25 -28.86
C ALA A 378 7.62 1.37 -28.97
N SER A 379 7.77 0.20 -29.58
CA SER A 379 6.67 -0.76 -29.65
C SER A 379 7.15 -2.20 -29.62
N PHE A 380 6.28 -3.09 -29.22
CA PHE A 380 6.48 -4.52 -29.34
C PHE A 380 5.19 -5.23 -29.73
N GLU A 381 5.35 -6.30 -30.48
CA GLU A 381 4.27 -7.18 -30.90
C GLU A 381 4.43 -8.54 -30.22
N VAL A 382 3.29 -9.10 -29.83
CA VAL A 382 3.18 -10.37 -29.15
C VAL A 382 2.29 -11.27 -29.99
N GLU A 383 2.85 -12.37 -30.49
CA GLU A 383 2.11 -13.37 -31.26
C GLU A 383 1.92 -14.61 -30.38
N LEU A 384 0.67 -14.82 -29.94
CA LEU A 384 0.28 -15.98 -29.15
C LEU A 384 0.31 -17.25 -30.01
N PRO A 385 0.56 -18.43 -29.44
CA PRO A 385 0.58 -19.70 -30.16
C PRO A 385 -0.73 -20.02 -30.92
N ALA A 386 -1.85 -19.50 -30.42
CA ALA A 386 -3.17 -19.65 -31.03
C ALA A 386 -4.05 -18.45 -30.68
N VAL A 387 -5.16 -18.28 -31.40
CA VAL A 387 -6.19 -17.30 -31.03
C VAL A 387 -6.71 -17.63 -29.65
N LYS A 388 -6.66 -16.63 -28.75
CA LYS A 388 -7.15 -16.70 -27.37
C LYS A 388 -8.10 -15.56 -27.09
N LYS A 389 -9.06 -15.81 -26.20
CA LYS A 389 -9.91 -14.78 -25.62
C LYS A 389 -9.21 -14.21 -24.38
N PHE A 390 -9.17 -12.88 -24.29
CA PHE A 390 -8.53 -12.18 -23.17
C PHE A 390 -9.18 -10.80 -22.95
N ASP A 391 -9.06 -10.27 -21.74
CA ASP A 391 -9.62 -9.00 -21.32
C ASP A 391 -8.77 -8.25 -20.28
N ARG A 392 -7.55 -8.77 -20.01
CA ARG A 392 -6.59 -8.18 -19.07
C ARG A 392 -5.20 -8.13 -19.68
N ILE A 393 -4.55 -6.97 -19.54
CA ILE A 393 -3.15 -6.77 -19.88
C ILE A 393 -2.40 -6.29 -18.64
N LEU A 394 -1.23 -6.85 -18.41
CA LEU A 394 -0.27 -6.44 -17.39
C LEU A 394 0.96 -5.84 -18.06
N LEU A 395 1.41 -4.69 -17.57
CA LEU A 395 2.66 -4.04 -17.96
C LEU A 395 3.48 -3.68 -16.73
N GLN A 396 4.81 -3.79 -16.81
CA GLN A 396 5.73 -3.41 -15.74
C GLN A 396 6.96 -2.72 -16.32
N GLU A 397 7.37 -1.63 -15.68
CA GLU A 397 8.66 -0.98 -15.91
C GLU A 397 9.70 -1.51 -14.91
N PRO A 398 11.00 -1.49 -15.27
CA PRO A 398 12.08 -1.78 -14.32
C PRO A 398 12.29 -0.59 -13.37
N ILE A 399 11.54 -0.50 -12.28
CA ILE A 399 11.49 0.69 -11.41
C ILE A 399 12.82 1.03 -10.72
N LEU A 400 13.76 0.09 -10.62
CA LEU A 400 15.14 0.38 -10.20
C LEU A 400 15.84 1.35 -11.16
N PHE A 401 15.33 1.49 -12.39
CA PHE A 401 15.79 2.44 -13.41
C PHE A 401 14.87 3.65 -13.54
N GLY A 402 13.81 3.71 -12.74
CA GLY A 402 12.83 4.80 -12.71
C GLY A 402 11.58 4.53 -13.52
N GLN A 403 10.61 5.39 -13.36
CA GLN A 403 9.34 5.38 -14.11
C GLN A 403 9.46 6.33 -15.31
N ARG A 404 9.17 5.88 -16.50
CA ARG A 404 9.56 6.57 -17.75
C ARG A 404 8.42 6.82 -18.71
N VAL A 405 7.49 5.87 -18.82
CA VAL A 405 6.37 5.93 -19.78
C VAL A 405 5.29 6.90 -19.28
N SER A 406 4.84 7.78 -20.17
CA SER A 406 3.77 8.75 -19.87
C SER A 406 2.51 8.56 -20.72
N LYS A 407 2.60 7.82 -21.85
CA LYS A 407 1.44 7.46 -22.67
C LYS A 407 1.71 6.23 -23.50
N PHE A 408 0.75 5.32 -23.54
CA PHE A 408 0.80 4.12 -24.35
C PHE A 408 -0.59 3.68 -24.79
N GLU A 409 -0.64 2.83 -25.80
CA GLU A 409 -1.85 2.13 -26.21
C GLU A 409 -1.57 0.64 -26.42
N VAL A 410 -2.61 -0.17 -26.25
CA VAL A 410 -2.61 -1.59 -26.56
C VAL A 410 -3.60 -1.85 -27.68
N GLN A 411 -3.13 -2.55 -28.70
CA GLN A 411 -3.89 -2.92 -29.87
C GLN A 411 -3.99 -4.45 -29.99
N ALA A 412 -5.10 -4.93 -30.52
CA ALA A 412 -5.26 -6.32 -30.95
C ALA A 412 -5.52 -6.38 -32.46
N PHE A 413 -5.02 -7.41 -33.12
CA PHE A 413 -5.30 -7.63 -34.53
C PHE A 413 -6.64 -8.35 -34.69
N LEU A 414 -7.67 -7.59 -35.11
CA LEU A 414 -9.06 -8.02 -35.22
C LEU A 414 -9.58 -7.72 -36.63
N ASN A 415 -10.21 -8.69 -37.27
CA ASN A 415 -10.80 -8.51 -38.59
C ASN A 415 -9.79 -7.95 -39.62
N ARG A 416 -8.54 -8.47 -39.60
CA ARG A 416 -7.42 -8.06 -40.47
C ARG A 416 -6.95 -6.62 -40.28
N GLN A 417 -7.23 -6.01 -39.13
CA GLN A 417 -6.83 -4.65 -38.82
C GLN A 417 -6.36 -4.57 -37.37
N TRP A 418 -5.40 -3.69 -37.07
CA TRP A 418 -5.05 -3.32 -35.73
C TRP A 418 -6.12 -2.40 -35.13
N LYS A 419 -6.65 -2.76 -33.98
CA LYS A 419 -7.66 -1.96 -33.25
C LYS A 419 -7.18 -1.71 -31.83
N THR A 420 -7.26 -0.46 -31.40
CA THR A 420 -6.98 -0.08 -30.01
C THR A 420 -8.01 -0.71 -29.10
N ILE A 421 -7.55 -1.47 -28.11
CA ILE A 421 -8.39 -2.13 -27.09
C ILE A 421 -8.24 -1.49 -25.70
N ALA A 422 -7.12 -0.83 -25.45
CA ALA A 422 -6.89 -0.09 -24.22
C ALA A 422 -5.84 1.01 -24.43
N THR A 423 -5.93 2.04 -23.61
CA THR A 423 -4.94 3.13 -23.51
C THR A 423 -4.55 3.36 -22.08
N GLY A 424 -3.38 3.94 -21.85
CA GLY A 424 -2.94 4.32 -20.52
C GLY A 424 -1.89 5.42 -20.56
N THR A 425 -1.62 5.97 -19.40
CA THR A 425 -0.63 7.04 -19.22
C THR A 425 0.63 6.50 -18.56
N THR A 426 0.57 6.10 -17.30
CA THR A 426 1.71 5.61 -16.52
C THR A 426 1.69 4.09 -16.39
N ILE A 427 2.86 3.48 -16.24
CA ILE A 427 3.03 2.05 -15.98
C ILE A 427 3.58 1.82 -14.57
N GLY A 428 4.84 2.12 -14.33
CA GLY A 428 5.50 1.94 -13.04
C GLY A 428 5.73 0.48 -12.68
N ASN A 429 5.59 0.16 -11.39
CA ASN A 429 5.81 -1.20 -10.88
C ASN A 429 4.83 -2.23 -11.47
N LYS A 430 3.56 -1.84 -11.60
CA LYS A 430 2.51 -2.66 -12.22
C LYS A 430 1.39 -1.78 -12.76
N ARG A 431 1.03 -2.00 -14.00
CA ARG A 431 -0.19 -1.46 -14.62
C ARG A 431 -1.06 -2.62 -15.10
N LEU A 432 -2.30 -2.64 -14.63
CA LEU A 432 -3.32 -3.59 -15.09
C LEU A 432 -4.38 -2.85 -15.89
N LEU A 433 -4.64 -3.33 -17.10
CA LEU A 433 -5.66 -2.79 -17.98
C LEU A 433 -6.82 -3.77 -18.09
N ARG A 434 -8.02 -3.24 -18.10
CA ARG A 434 -9.28 -3.99 -18.27
C ARG A 434 -10.03 -3.44 -19.48
N PHE A 435 -10.57 -4.30 -20.28
CA PHE A 435 -11.32 -3.97 -21.50
C PHE A 435 -12.30 -5.10 -21.83
N ASP A 436 -13.21 -4.85 -22.76
CA ASP A 436 -14.13 -5.87 -23.25
C ASP A 436 -13.35 -7.01 -23.90
N ALA A 437 -13.71 -8.25 -23.57
CA ALA A 437 -12.97 -9.41 -24.04
C ALA A 437 -12.92 -9.49 -25.57
N VAL A 438 -11.71 -9.66 -26.09
CA VAL A 438 -11.45 -9.86 -27.51
C VAL A 438 -10.80 -11.21 -27.75
N ALA A 439 -10.92 -11.73 -28.98
CA ALA A 439 -10.27 -12.96 -29.41
C ALA A 439 -9.23 -12.62 -30.50
N SER A 440 -7.96 -12.85 -30.20
CA SER A 440 -6.87 -12.59 -31.12
C SER A 440 -5.63 -13.45 -30.76
N ASN A 441 -4.73 -13.61 -31.72
CA ASN A 441 -3.40 -14.14 -31.45
C ASN A 441 -2.30 -13.08 -31.62
N LYS A 442 -2.64 -11.82 -31.94
CA LYS A 442 -1.65 -10.76 -32.12
C LYS A 442 -2.04 -9.52 -31.31
N ILE A 443 -1.11 -9.06 -30.50
CA ILE A 443 -1.24 -7.89 -29.64
C ILE A 443 -0.05 -6.97 -29.90
N ARG A 444 -0.27 -5.67 -29.95
CA ARG A 444 0.79 -4.66 -30.04
C ARG A 444 0.67 -3.68 -28.89
N VAL A 445 1.78 -3.38 -28.25
CA VAL A 445 1.91 -2.27 -27.30
C VAL A 445 2.72 -1.17 -27.97
N GLN A 446 2.13 0.02 -28.05
CA GLN A 446 2.75 1.21 -28.61
C GLN A 446 2.99 2.22 -27.50
N ILE A 447 4.25 2.63 -27.31
CA ILE A 447 4.64 3.66 -26.33
C ILE A 447 4.92 4.94 -27.11
N ASP A 448 4.02 5.92 -26.95
CA ASP A 448 4.03 7.14 -27.76
C ASP A 448 4.73 8.31 -27.05
N GLU A 449 4.61 8.38 -25.71
CA GLU A 449 5.20 9.46 -24.91
C GLU A 449 5.93 8.91 -23.69
N PHE A 450 7.09 9.45 -23.42
CA PHE A 450 7.91 9.07 -22.27
C PHE A 450 8.83 10.23 -21.86
N ASN A 451 9.13 10.30 -20.57
CA ASN A 451 10.02 11.32 -20.00
C ASN A 451 11.50 10.94 -20.16
N ASN A 452 11.78 9.67 -20.42
CA ASN A 452 13.09 9.12 -20.67
C ASN A 452 12.95 7.82 -21.46
N THR A 453 14.03 7.35 -22.08
CA THR A 453 14.04 6.13 -22.91
C THR A 453 13.26 5.00 -22.25
N PRO A 454 12.20 4.47 -22.88
CA PRO A 454 11.35 3.47 -22.26
C PRO A 454 12.03 2.10 -22.15
N ALA A 455 11.62 1.37 -21.11
CA ALA A 455 12.00 -0.02 -20.90
C ALA A 455 10.82 -0.80 -20.32
N ILE A 456 10.67 -2.06 -20.69
CA ILE A 456 9.62 -2.95 -20.22
C ILE A 456 10.24 -4.19 -19.60
N ALA A 457 9.92 -4.45 -18.31
CA ALA A 457 10.39 -5.59 -17.53
C ALA A 457 9.33 -6.71 -17.43
N GLY A 458 8.07 -6.44 -17.73
CA GLY A 458 7.02 -7.43 -17.64
C GLY A 458 5.83 -7.13 -18.54
N PHE A 459 5.27 -8.19 -19.14
CA PHE A 459 4.05 -8.18 -19.94
C PHE A 459 3.25 -9.46 -19.69
N GLY A 460 1.96 -9.33 -19.54
CA GLY A 460 1.06 -10.47 -19.37
C GLY A 460 -0.28 -10.26 -20.04
N VAL A 461 -0.89 -11.37 -20.47
CA VAL A 461 -2.21 -11.43 -21.11
C VAL A 461 -3.05 -12.45 -20.36
N TYR A 462 -4.23 -12.03 -19.88
CA TYR A 462 -5.08 -12.87 -19.06
C TYR A 462 -6.54 -12.78 -19.46
N LEU A 463 -7.30 -13.80 -19.08
CA LEU A 463 -8.77 -13.78 -19.11
C LEU A 463 -9.27 -13.75 -17.67
N SER A 464 -10.08 -12.74 -17.35
CA SER A 464 -10.65 -12.59 -16.01
C SER A 464 -11.52 -13.78 -15.61
N SER A 465 -11.49 -14.10 -14.31
CA SER A 465 -12.39 -15.05 -13.71
C SER A 465 -13.84 -14.54 -13.84
N PRO A 466 -14.83 -15.41 -14.20
CA PRO A 466 -16.23 -15.00 -14.24
C PRO A 466 -16.75 -14.41 -12.92
N GLU A 467 -16.13 -14.79 -11.81
CA GLU A 467 -16.49 -14.29 -10.48
C GLU A 467 -16.18 -12.81 -10.26
N GLU A 468 -15.26 -12.21 -11.05
CA GLU A 468 -15.00 -10.76 -11.00
C GLU A 468 -16.25 -9.93 -11.37
N HIS A 469 -17.16 -10.50 -12.13
CA HIS A 469 -18.36 -9.84 -12.66
C HIS A 469 -19.62 -10.11 -11.84
N LYS A 470 -19.53 -10.89 -10.76
CA LYS A 470 -20.65 -11.13 -9.86
C LYS A 470 -20.84 -9.91 -8.95
N LYS A 471 -22.04 -9.29 -9.04
CA LYS A 471 -22.44 -8.16 -8.17
C LYS A 471 -22.72 -8.62 -6.74
#